data_d4ee85df37073f78e625023fca488ee3
#
_entry.id   d4ee85df37073f78e625023fca488ee3
#
_cell.length_a   1.000
_cell.length_b   1.000
_cell.length_c   1.000
_cell.angle_alpha   90.00
_cell.angle_beta   90.00
_cell.angle_gamma   90.00
#
_symmetry.space_group_name_H-M   'P 1'
#
loop_
_entity.id
_entity.type
_entity.pdbx_description
1 polymer ?
#
loop_
_entity_poly.entity_id
_entity_poly.type
_entity_poly.pdbx_seq_one_letter_code
_entity_poly.pdbx_strand_id
1 'polypeptide(L)'
;MRGVSFMKKEQIEKLRNSSRKLVRELGMLQLDHSDSSITPGHWHALIEIEKDPGLTISKLGALLLMSISRVSRLTTSLSKKGLIEFKEGLDKREKYLYLTAAGQATVKSIDDFSEDKIEGAFKFLQESEMVEIINAIDKYSNALEQNRLLGSDIKIATLSTSRVIRKQVMCMISEIQKNEFHIPINKDINICILKAEHYFYYDNSYNFWYAVADNGQIIGSIGLRKINDCCGEIKKFFVIKEYRGTGVAKKLMLTLLGASLKHTFNKLYLGSVDILKAAHNFYEKYGFIKIARSKLPKEFELCELDSVFYVGEVEEVMEKLSK
;
A
#
# COMPACT_ATOMS: atom_id res chain seq x y z
N MET A 1 20.14 -9.19 13.73
CA MET A 1 19.08 -9.05 14.76
C MET A 1 19.42 -7.85 15.64
N ARG A 2 18.71 -6.73 15.51
CA ARG A 2 18.79 -5.66 16.52
C ARG A 2 18.08 -6.21 17.76
N GLY A 3 18.79 -6.31 18.89
CA GLY A 3 18.22 -6.76 20.14
C GLY A 3 16.97 -5.94 20.47
N VAL A 4 15.83 -6.61 20.57
CA VAL A 4 14.58 -6.00 21.04
C VAL A 4 14.81 -5.73 22.52
N SER A 5 15.20 -4.49 22.84
CA SER A 5 15.17 -4.01 24.22
C SER A 5 13.70 -3.96 24.63
N PHE A 6 13.26 -4.92 25.44
CA PHE A 6 11.88 -4.89 25.96
C PHE A 6 11.72 -3.63 26.81
N MET A 7 10.75 -2.78 26.42
CA MET A 7 10.34 -1.64 27.24
C MET A 7 9.97 -2.12 28.65
N LYS A 8 10.47 -1.43 29.68
CA LYS A 8 10.10 -1.70 31.06
C LYS A 8 8.59 -1.45 31.21
N LYS A 9 7.92 -2.26 32.03
CA LYS A 9 6.46 -2.15 32.30
C LYS A 9 6.04 -0.73 32.67
N GLU A 10 6.85 -0.04 33.45
CA GLU A 10 6.67 1.36 33.85
C GLU A 10 6.66 2.32 32.64
N GLN A 11 7.53 2.13 31.66
CA GLN A 11 7.57 2.95 30.44
C GLN A 11 6.31 2.75 29.58
N ILE A 12 5.85 1.50 29.48
CA ILE A 12 4.59 1.18 28.78
C ILE A 12 3.42 1.88 29.46
N GLU A 13 3.34 1.81 30.79
CA GLU A 13 2.27 2.43 31.56
C GLU A 13 2.29 3.97 31.43
N LYS A 14 3.45 4.58 31.52
CA LYS A 14 3.63 6.02 31.31
C LYS A 14 3.16 6.44 29.91
N LEU A 15 3.58 5.72 28.85
CA LEU A 15 3.15 6.01 27.48
C LEU A 15 1.64 5.87 27.30
N ARG A 16 1.04 4.81 27.84
CA ARG A 16 -0.43 4.62 27.81
C ARG A 16 -1.18 5.77 28.48
N ASN A 17 -0.70 6.21 29.64
CA ASN A 17 -1.34 7.30 30.39
C ASN A 17 -1.19 8.64 29.65
N SER A 18 -0.03 8.92 29.05
CA SER A 18 0.20 10.10 28.23
C SER A 18 -0.69 10.10 26.97
N SER A 19 -0.79 8.97 26.28
CA SER A 19 -1.66 8.83 25.11
C SER A 19 -3.14 9.03 25.46
N ARG A 20 -3.61 8.51 26.58
CA ARG A 20 -4.99 8.71 27.04
C ARG A 20 -5.27 10.17 27.41
N LYS A 21 -4.29 10.84 28.06
CA LYS A 21 -4.38 12.26 28.35
C LYS A 21 -4.44 13.07 27.06
N LEU A 22 -3.55 12.80 26.10
CA LEU A 22 -3.54 13.48 24.79
C LEU A 22 -4.89 13.39 24.09
N VAL A 23 -5.50 12.21 24.00
CA VAL A 23 -6.83 11.99 23.39
C VAL A 23 -7.91 12.85 24.09
N ARG A 24 -7.87 12.97 25.43
CA ARG A 24 -8.83 13.80 26.16
C ARG A 24 -8.62 15.28 25.91
N GLU A 25 -7.38 15.76 26.00
CA GLU A 25 -7.04 17.19 25.86
C GLU A 25 -7.27 17.68 24.43
N LEU A 26 -7.07 16.83 23.42
CA LEU A 26 -7.45 17.13 22.05
C LEU A 26 -8.98 17.21 21.84
N GLY A 27 -9.76 16.85 22.85
CA GLY A 27 -11.22 16.90 22.79
C GLY A 27 -11.85 15.80 21.94
N MET A 28 -11.09 14.78 21.53
CA MET A 28 -11.60 13.70 20.67
C MET A 28 -12.73 12.87 21.30
N LEU A 29 -12.95 12.98 22.60
CA LEU A 29 -14.06 12.32 23.32
C LEU A 29 -15.24 13.28 23.57
N GLN A 30 -15.10 14.58 23.36
CA GLN A 30 -16.07 15.62 23.74
C GLN A 30 -16.58 16.38 22.51
N LEU A 31 -16.56 15.73 21.35
CA LEU A 31 -16.95 16.38 20.09
C LEU A 31 -18.47 16.58 20.00
N ASP A 32 -18.98 17.37 20.94
CA ASP A 32 -20.27 18.04 20.86
C ASP A 32 -20.07 19.44 20.25
N HIS A 33 -19.73 19.48 18.94
CA HIS A 33 -19.98 20.71 18.20
C HIS A 33 -21.47 20.97 18.10
N SER A 34 -21.84 22.22 18.04
CA SER A 34 -23.20 22.78 18.01
C SER A 34 -24.19 22.12 17.03
N ASP A 35 -23.71 21.18 16.21
CA ASP A 35 -24.51 20.32 15.38
C ASP A 35 -24.25 18.84 15.81
N SER A 36 -25.04 18.38 16.78
CA SER A 36 -25.00 17.05 17.42
C SER A 36 -25.11 15.85 16.48
N SER A 37 -25.03 16.07 15.17
CA SER A 37 -25.25 15.10 14.12
C SER A 37 -23.97 14.50 13.51
N ILE A 38 -22.78 15.04 13.81
CA ILE A 38 -21.50 14.64 13.20
C ILE A 38 -20.60 13.99 14.24
N THR A 39 -20.26 12.71 14.04
CA THR A 39 -19.38 11.94 14.92
C THR A 39 -17.91 12.10 14.54
N PRO A 40 -16.93 11.75 15.42
CA PRO A 40 -15.52 11.73 15.07
C PRO A 40 -15.19 10.97 13.78
N GLY A 41 -15.89 9.83 13.53
CA GLY A 41 -15.71 9.08 12.29
C GLY A 41 -16.15 9.83 11.04
N HIS A 42 -17.16 10.70 11.14
CA HIS A 42 -17.58 11.58 10.04
C HIS A 42 -16.50 12.65 9.74
N TRP A 43 -15.89 13.23 10.76
CA TRP A 43 -14.83 14.22 10.60
C TRP A 43 -13.63 13.65 9.87
N HIS A 44 -13.11 12.52 10.35
CA HIS A 44 -11.98 11.86 9.69
C HIS A 44 -12.31 11.52 8.23
N ALA A 45 -13.54 11.08 7.94
CA ALA A 45 -13.95 10.82 6.57
C ALA A 45 -13.96 12.07 5.70
N LEU A 46 -14.47 13.19 6.19
CA LEU A 46 -14.48 14.45 5.46
C LEU A 46 -13.06 14.94 5.16
N ILE A 47 -12.16 14.93 6.15
CA ILE A 47 -10.75 15.30 6.01
C ILE A 47 -10.05 14.44 4.96
N GLU A 48 -10.24 13.11 4.99
CA GLU A 48 -9.61 12.23 4.00
C GLU A 48 -10.17 12.40 2.59
N ILE A 49 -11.47 12.72 2.45
CA ILE A 49 -12.07 13.03 1.14
C ILE A 49 -11.58 14.38 0.61
N GLU A 50 -11.31 15.36 1.46
CA GLU A 50 -10.71 16.63 1.04
C GLU A 50 -9.27 16.45 0.54
N LYS A 51 -8.46 15.69 1.25
CA LYS A 51 -7.06 15.41 0.87
C LYS A 51 -6.92 14.66 -0.45
N ASP A 52 -7.86 13.76 -0.75
CA ASP A 52 -7.85 12.95 -1.98
C ASP A 52 -9.28 12.92 -2.60
N PRO A 53 -9.68 14.00 -3.31
CA PRO A 53 -10.98 14.05 -3.97
C PRO A 53 -11.14 12.93 -5.00
N GLY A 54 -12.24 12.19 -4.90
CA GLY A 54 -12.49 11.02 -5.73
C GLY A 54 -12.07 9.70 -5.08
N LEU A 55 -11.87 9.68 -3.75
CA LEU A 55 -11.69 8.44 -2.99
C LEU A 55 -12.84 7.47 -3.23
N THR A 56 -12.54 6.18 -3.36
CA THR A 56 -13.56 5.12 -3.31
C THR A 56 -13.91 4.76 -1.86
N ILE A 57 -15.10 4.16 -1.66
CA ILE A 57 -15.52 3.64 -0.34
C ILE A 57 -14.49 2.64 0.21
N SER A 58 -13.89 1.82 -0.64
CA SER A 58 -12.87 0.84 -0.25
C SER A 58 -11.60 1.52 0.26
N LYS A 59 -11.11 2.53 -0.47
CA LYS A 59 -9.90 3.28 -0.10
C LYS A 59 -10.11 4.09 1.19
N LEU A 60 -11.27 4.74 1.32
CA LEU A 60 -11.65 5.43 2.56
C LEU A 60 -11.72 4.45 3.75
N GLY A 61 -12.24 3.23 3.54
CA GLY A 61 -12.27 2.20 4.58
C GLY A 61 -10.88 1.79 5.06
N ALA A 62 -9.94 1.66 4.14
CA ALA A 62 -8.55 1.36 4.48
C ALA A 62 -7.91 2.48 5.31
N LEU A 63 -8.09 3.75 4.92
CA LEU A 63 -7.58 4.92 5.65
C LEU A 63 -8.18 5.03 7.06
N LEU A 64 -9.48 4.83 7.21
CA LEU A 64 -10.18 4.91 8.48
C LEU A 64 -10.07 3.65 9.34
N LEU A 65 -9.41 2.61 8.87
CA LEU A 65 -9.34 1.29 9.53
C LEU A 65 -10.72 0.72 9.84
N MET A 66 -11.68 0.90 8.93
CA MET A 66 -13.07 0.47 9.07
C MET A 66 -13.45 -0.57 8.02
N SER A 67 -14.39 -1.47 8.36
CA SER A 67 -14.97 -2.39 7.37
C SER A 67 -15.76 -1.62 6.31
N ILE A 68 -15.81 -2.17 5.08
CA ILE A 68 -16.55 -1.57 3.95
C ILE A 68 -18.01 -1.27 4.31
N SER A 69 -18.67 -2.18 5.04
CA SER A 69 -20.05 -2.00 5.49
C SER A 69 -20.24 -0.82 6.45
N ARG A 70 -19.23 -0.58 7.31
CA ARG A 70 -19.25 0.55 8.25
C ARG A 70 -19.03 1.87 7.52
N VAL A 71 -18.04 1.92 6.61
CA VAL A 71 -17.77 3.10 5.79
C VAL A 71 -18.93 3.43 4.85
N SER A 72 -19.56 2.42 4.24
CA SER A 72 -20.75 2.63 3.41
C SER A 72 -21.89 3.29 4.19
N ARG A 73 -22.15 2.87 5.43
CA ARG A 73 -23.14 3.53 6.31
C ARG A 73 -22.75 4.97 6.66
N LEU A 74 -21.48 5.17 6.96
CA LEU A 74 -20.91 6.48 7.30
C LEU A 74 -21.02 7.45 6.12
N THR A 75 -20.61 7.04 4.92
CA THR A 75 -20.72 7.88 3.71
C THR A 75 -22.17 8.13 3.28
N THR A 76 -23.05 7.15 3.47
CA THR A 76 -24.51 7.35 3.28
C THR A 76 -25.07 8.41 4.25
N SER A 77 -24.62 8.39 5.51
CA SER A 77 -25.00 9.41 6.50
C SER A 77 -24.51 10.80 6.09
N LEU A 78 -23.24 10.92 5.67
CA LEU A 78 -22.65 12.18 5.20
C LEU A 78 -23.38 12.74 3.96
N SER A 79 -23.72 11.87 3.02
CA SER A 79 -24.48 12.27 1.81
C SER A 79 -25.90 12.74 2.15
N LYS A 80 -26.58 12.06 3.07
CA LYS A 80 -27.92 12.51 3.56
C LYS A 80 -27.87 13.88 4.25
N LYS A 81 -26.72 14.23 4.85
CA LYS A 81 -26.48 15.55 5.45
C LYS A 81 -26.05 16.60 4.43
N GLY A 82 -25.91 16.24 3.16
CA GLY A 82 -25.46 17.13 2.10
C GLY A 82 -23.99 17.53 2.18
N LEU A 83 -23.14 16.78 2.94
CA LEU A 83 -21.73 17.10 3.13
C LEU A 83 -20.84 16.47 2.06
N ILE A 84 -21.26 15.37 1.47
CA ILE A 84 -20.57 14.71 0.35
C ILE A 84 -21.52 14.37 -0.78
N GLU A 85 -20.97 14.25 -1.98
CA GLU A 85 -21.65 13.72 -3.15
C GLU A 85 -20.91 12.50 -3.70
N PHE A 86 -21.68 11.62 -4.38
CA PHE A 86 -21.15 10.49 -5.12
C PHE A 86 -21.14 10.83 -6.61
N LYS A 87 -19.99 10.59 -7.28
CA LYS A 87 -19.90 10.61 -8.75
C LYS A 87 -19.66 9.20 -9.26
N GLU A 88 -20.34 8.84 -10.34
CA GLU A 88 -20.14 7.55 -10.98
C GLU A 88 -18.83 7.53 -11.76
N GLY A 89 -18.09 6.43 -11.65
CA GLY A 89 -16.91 6.17 -12.45
C GLY A 89 -17.24 5.63 -13.84
N LEU A 90 -16.20 5.35 -14.62
CA LEU A 90 -16.32 4.65 -15.91
C LEU A 90 -16.97 3.25 -15.75
N ASP A 91 -16.77 2.61 -14.59
CA ASP A 91 -17.55 1.45 -14.16
C ASP A 91 -18.64 1.97 -13.19
N LYS A 92 -19.91 1.83 -13.58
CA LYS A 92 -21.08 2.26 -12.77
C LYS A 92 -21.15 1.65 -11.37
N ARG A 93 -20.30 0.65 -11.09
CA ARG A 93 -20.16 0.03 -9.76
C ARG A 93 -19.20 0.78 -8.85
N GLU A 94 -18.35 1.63 -9.39
CA GLU A 94 -17.40 2.44 -8.63
C GLU A 94 -18.03 3.81 -8.38
N LYS A 95 -18.18 4.14 -7.09
CA LYS A 95 -18.64 5.45 -6.62
C LYS A 95 -17.46 6.20 -6.05
N TYR A 96 -17.22 7.38 -6.57
CA TYR A 96 -16.19 8.31 -6.12
C TYR A 96 -16.80 9.36 -5.21
N LEU A 97 -16.10 9.66 -4.11
CA LEU A 97 -16.53 10.56 -3.05
C LEU A 97 -15.95 11.95 -3.27
N TYR A 98 -16.77 12.97 -3.14
CA TYR A 98 -16.35 14.37 -3.22
C TYR A 98 -17.06 15.16 -2.13
N LEU A 99 -16.41 16.21 -1.61
CA LEU A 99 -17.06 17.17 -0.72
C LEU A 99 -18.00 18.07 -1.51
N THR A 100 -19.13 18.41 -0.89
CA THR A 100 -19.95 19.55 -1.31
C THR A 100 -19.40 20.86 -0.77
N ALA A 101 -19.94 22.03 -1.16
CA ALA A 101 -19.60 23.30 -0.55
C ALA A 101 -19.84 23.32 0.96
N ALA A 102 -20.93 22.68 1.43
CA ALA A 102 -21.22 22.52 2.85
C ALA A 102 -20.18 21.60 3.54
N GLY A 103 -19.75 20.53 2.86
CA GLY A 103 -18.68 19.66 3.34
C GLY A 103 -17.36 20.39 3.51
N GLN A 104 -16.96 21.19 2.54
CA GLN A 104 -15.74 22.03 2.60
C GLN A 104 -15.79 23.03 3.76
N ALA A 105 -16.93 23.71 3.94
CA ALA A 105 -17.10 24.64 5.07
C ALA A 105 -17.01 23.89 6.43
N THR A 106 -17.52 22.66 6.48
CA THR A 106 -17.43 21.83 7.69
C THR A 106 -15.99 21.43 7.97
N VAL A 107 -15.20 21.00 6.97
CA VAL A 107 -13.78 20.66 7.16
C VAL A 107 -13.02 21.87 7.63
N LYS A 108 -13.22 23.03 7.00
CA LYS A 108 -12.58 24.28 7.47
C LYS A 108 -12.85 24.59 8.93
N SER A 109 -14.11 24.41 9.40
CA SER A 109 -14.45 24.63 10.82
C SER A 109 -13.74 23.62 11.75
N ILE A 110 -13.51 22.39 11.29
CA ILE A 110 -12.77 21.35 12.03
C ILE A 110 -11.29 21.73 12.13
N ASP A 111 -10.71 22.20 11.02
CA ASP A 111 -9.31 22.61 10.98
C ASP A 111 -9.07 23.84 11.86
N ASP A 112 -9.90 24.89 11.74
CA ASP A 112 -9.84 26.09 12.56
C ASP A 112 -9.86 25.73 14.08
N PHE A 113 -10.77 24.82 14.48
CA PHE A 113 -10.84 24.34 15.86
C PHE A 113 -9.59 23.58 16.31
N SER A 114 -9.02 22.75 15.42
CA SER A 114 -7.82 21.96 15.71
C SER A 114 -6.59 22.86 15.80
N GLU A 115 -6.47 23.84 14.90
CA GLU A 115 -5.39 24.82 14.87
C GLU A 115 -5.38 25.66 16.15
N ASP A 116 -6.53 26.23 16.56
CA ASP A 116 -6.67 26.99 17.80
C ASP A 116 -6.17 26.22 19.03
N LYS A 117 -6.49 24.91 19.11
CA LYS A 117 -6.03 24.06 20.21
C LYS A 117 -4.52 23.82 20.18
N ILE A 118 -3.97 23.53 18.99
CA ILE A 118 -2.54 23.29 18.83
C ILE A 118 -1.75 24.57 19.12
N GLU A 119 -2.15 25.70 18.55
CA GLU A 119 -1.53 26.99 18.82
C GLU A 119 -1.61 27.39 20.31
N GLY A 120 -2.77 27.15 20.92
CA GLY A 120 -2.97 27.40 22.36
C GLY A 120 -2.01 26.54 23.21
N ALA A 121 -1.80 25.29 22.88
CA ALA A 121 -0.88 24.41 23.58
C ALA A 121 0.60 24.83 23.35
N PHE A 122 0.95 25.25 22.14
CA PHE A 122 2.31 25.60 21.76
C PHE A 122 2.79 26.88 22.42
N LYS A 123 1.90 27.75 22.93
CA LYS A 123 2.28 28.92 23.75
C LYS A 123 3.02 28.56 25.05
N PHE A 124 2.94 27.31 25.50
CA PHE A 124 3.60 26.79 26.69
C PHE A 124 4.88 25.99 26.38
N LEU A 125 5.33 25.94 25.12
CA LEU A 125 6.47 25.17 24.66
C LEU A 125 7.49 26.05 23.94
N GLN A 126 8.76 25.64 23.99
CA GLN A 126 9.79 26.22 23.15
C GLN A 126 9.76 25.64 21.74
N GLU A 127 10.28 26.35 20.76
CA GLU A 127 10.29 25.89 19.35
C GLU A 127 10.97 24.53 19.17
N SER A 128 12.07 24.28 19.87
CA SER A 128 12.75 22.99 19.86
C SER A 128 11.88 21.84 20.38
N GLU A 129 11.08 22.09 21.43
CA GLU A 129 10.18 21.11 22.02
C GLU A 129 9.01 20.79 21.07
N MET A 130 8.52 21.79 20.32
CA MET A 130 7.48 21.58 19.29
C MET A 130 7.96 20.63 18.20
N VAL A 131 9.18 20.84 17.69
CA VAL A 131 9.79 19.97 16.67
C VAL A 131 10.00 18.54 17.20
N GLU A 132 10.46 18.41 18.46
CA GLU A 132 10.60 17.09 19.10
C GLU A 132 9.27 16.35 19.22
N ILE A 133 8.20 17.03 19.63
CA ILE A 133 6.85 16.45 19.76
C ILE A 133 6.33 15.99 18.40
N ILE A 134 6.42 16.82 17.36
CA ILE A 134 5.99 16.46 16.00
C ILE A 134 6.72 15.19 15.53
N ASN A 135 8.04 15.17 15.64
CA ASN A 135 8.85 14.04 15.23
C ASN A 135 8.56 12.76 16.06
N ALA A 136 8.30 12.93 17.37
CA ALA A 136 7.99 11.80 18.26
C ALA A 136 6.62 11.18 17.94
N ILE A 137 5.61 12.01 17.70
CA ILE A 137 4.25 11.57 17.36
C ILE A 137 4.27 10.87 16.00
N ASP A 138 4.92 11.46 14.97
CA ASP A 138 5.06 10.86 13.65
C ASP A 138 5.77 9.50 13.73
N LYS A 139 6.88 9.43 14.44
CA LYS A 139 7.62 8.17 14.62
C LYS A 139 6.81 7.11 15.36
N TYR A 140 6.01 7.51 16.35
CA TYR A 140 5.19 6.57 17.14
C TYR A 140 3.98 6.09 16.33
N SER A 141 3.29 6.97 15.61
CA SER A 141 2.18 6.62 14.73
C SER A 141 2.59 5.67 13.61
N ASN A 142 3.74 5.94 12.96
CA ASN A 142 4.33 5.06 11.96
C ASN A 142 4.69 3.67 12.54
N ALA A 143 5.19 3.61 13.77
CA ALA A 143 5.49 2.33 14.43
C ALA A 143 4.23 1.53 14.76
N LEU A 144 3.15 2.19 15.18
CA LEU A 144 1.85 1.56 15.41
C LEU A 144 1.26 1.00 14.11
N GLU A 145 1.34 1.77 13.02
CA GLU A 145 0.92 1.32 11.70
C GLU A 145 1.71 0.09 11.26
N GLN A 146 3.03 0.12 11.33
CA GLN A 146 3.89 -1.02 11.00
C GLN A 146 3.51 -2.28 11.80
N ASN A 147 3.28 -2.14 13.11
CA ASN A 147 2.87 -3.26 13.93
C ASN A 147 1.51 -3.83 13.54
N ARG A 148 0.55 -2.98 13.18
CA ARG A 148 -0.76 -3.38 12.68
C ARG A 148 -0.64 -4.15 11.36
N LEU A 149 0.17 -3.65 10.43
CA LEU A 149 0.38 -4.28 9.12
C LEU A 149 1.11 -5.61 9.21
N LEU A 150 2.06 -5.75 10.16
CA LEU A 150 2.74 -7.03 10.44
C LEU A 150 1.78 -8.10 10.97
N GLY A 151 0.74 -7.71 11.71
CA GLY A 151 -0.28 -8.61 12.25
C GLY A 151 -1.42 -8.92 11.29
N SER A 152 -1.48 -8.31 10.10
CA SER A 152 -2.56 -8.53 9.14
C SER A 152 -2.46 -9.90 8.45
N ASP A 153 -3.61 -10.57 8.25
CA ASP A 153 -3.68 -11.83 7.48
C ASP A 153 -3.60 -11.54 5.97
N ILE A 154 -2.39 -11.54 5.46
CA ILE A 154 -2.11 -11.28 4.04
C ILE A 154 -2.24 -12.58 3.26
N LYS A 155 -3.21 -12.64 2.34
CA LYS A 155 -3.43 -13.78 1.45
C LYS A 155 -2.78 -13.54 0.08
N ILE A 156 -2.16 -14.59 -0.46
CA ILE A 156 -1.66 -14.61 -1.84
C ILE A 156 -2.68 -15.36 -2.69
N ALA A 157 -3.18 -14.70 -3.73
CA ALA A 157 -4.12 -15.27 -4.68
C ALA A 157 -3.52 -15.29 -6.09
N THR A 158 -3.90 -16.29 -6.88
CA THR A 158 -3.51 -16.40 -8.28
C THR A 158 -4.42 -15.51 -9.14
N LEU A 159 -3.84 -14.78 -10.09
CA LEU A 159 -4.59 -13.99 -11.04
C LEU A 159 -5.51 -14.90 -11.87
N SER A 160 -6.76 -14.50 -11.97
CA SER A 160 -7.79 -15.28 -12.68
C SER A 160 -8.25 -14.55 -13.96
N THR A 161 -9.24 -15.11 -14.63
CA THR A 161 -9.92 -14.49 -15.76
C THR A 161 -10.75 -13.25 -15.39
N SER A 162 -10.94 -12.98 -14.08
CA SER A 162 -11.70 -11.83 -13.60
C SER A 162 -11.11 -10.50 -14.07
N ARG A 163 -11.81 -9.85 -14.99
CA ARG A 163 -11.41 -8.54 -15.53
C ARG A 163 -11.37 -7.46 -14.45
N VAL A 164 -12.20 -7.57 -13.41
CA VAL A 164 -12.23 -6.64 -12.28
C VAL A 164 -10.92 -6.72 -11.50
N ILE A 165 -10.51 -7.92 -11.11
CA ILE A 165 -9.25 -8.14 -10.37
C ILE A 165 -8.05 -7.67 -11.19
N ARG A 166 -8.01 -7.99 -12.50
CA ARG A 166 -6.92 -7.54 -13.38
C ARG A 166 -6.81 -6.02 -13.45
N LYS A 167 -7.94 -5.33 -13.56
CA LYS A 167 -7.96 -3.87 -13.52
C LYS A 167 -7.47 -3.32 -12.18
N GLN A 168 -7.89 -3.89 -11.06
CA GLN A 168 -7.44 -3.47 -9.73
C GLN A 168 -5.94 -3.66 -9.55
N VAL A 169 -5.37 -4.81 -9.97
CA VAL A 169 -3.91 -5.05 -9.97
C VAL A 169 -3.20 -4.02 -10.86
N MET A 170 -3.71 -3.78 -12.05
CA MET A 170 -3.14 -2.81 -12.99
C MET A 170 -3.18 -1.38 -12.42
N CYS A 171 -4.28 -0.97 -11.80
CA CYS A 171 -4.40 0.33 -11.16
C CYS A 171 -3.38 0.49 -10.02
N MET A 172 -3.28 -0.50 -9.12
CA MET A 172 -2.31 -0.49 -8.02
C MET A 172 -0.86 -0.31 -8.55
N ILE A 173 -0.47 -1.05 -9.58
CA ILE A 173 0.87 -0.91 -10.17
C ILE A 173 1.06 0.48 -10.80
N SER A 174 0.05 0.95 -11.54
CA SER A 174 0.11 2.25 -12.21
C SER A 174 0.18 3.41 -11.23
N GLU A 175 -0.54 3.33 -10.11
CA GLU A 175 -0.46 4.31 -9.02
C GLU A 175 0.94 4.36 -8.42
N ILE A 176 1.56 3.22 -8.12
CA ILE A 176 2.95 3.15 -7.62
C ILE A 176 3.92 3.77 -8.63
N GLN A 177 3.83 3.35 -9.89
CA GLN A 177 4.72 3.84 -10.94
C GLN A 177 4.61 5.36 -11.14
N LYS A 178 3.38 5.89 -11.22
CA LYS A 178 3.11 7.29 -11.52
C LYS A 178 3.32 8.20 -10.30
N ASN A 179 2.69 7.86 -9.18
CA ASN A 179 2.57 8.78 -8.05
C ASN A 179 3.77 8.70 -7.10
N GLU A 180 4.41 7.54 -7.00
CA GLU A 180 5.56 7.36 -6.10
C GLU A 180 6.89 7.56 -6.83
N PHE A 181 7.01 6.99 -8.04
CA PHE A 181 8.28 6.98 -8.76
C PHE A 181 8.33 7.90 -9.99
N HIS A 182 7.22 8.57 -10.31
CA HIS A 182 7.11 9.47 -11.47
C HIS A 182 7.59 8.84 -12.79
N ILE A 183 7.41 7.52 -12.92
CA ILE A 183 7.75 6.80 -14.14
C ILE A 183 6.73 7.15 -15.22
N PRO A 184 7.16 7.59 -16.41
CA PRO A 184 6.25 7.87 -17.51
C PRO A 184 5.54 6.57 -17.94
N ILE A 185 4.22 6.53 -17.77
CA ILE A 185 3.40 5.36 -18.11
C ILE A 185 2.69 5.66 -19.43
N ASN A 186 3.01 4.92 -20.47
CA ASN A 186 2.15 4.82 -21.63
C ASN A 186 1.05 3.77 -21.38
N LYS A 187 -0.01 3.78 -22.20
CA LYS A 187 -1.17 2.89 -22.04
C LYS A 187 -0.83 1.40 -22.11
N ASP A 188 0.32 1.06 -22.65
CA ASP A 188 0.69 -0.33 -22.98
C ASP A 188 1.61 -0.99 -21.95
N ILE A 189 2.27 -0.22 -21.09
CA ILE A 189 3.25 -0.73 -20.10
C ILE A 189 2.66 -1.83 -19.19
N ASN A 190 1.38 -1.71 -18.81
CA ASN A 190 0.71 -2.65 -17.91
C ASN A 190 -0.34 -3.54 -18.61
N ILE A 191 -0.42 -3.49 -19.95
CA ILE A 191 -1.41 -4.26 -20.74
C ILE A 191 -1.26 -5.78 -20.57
N CYS A 192 -0.05 -6.25 -20.26
CA CYS A 192 0.22 -7.67 -20.00
C CYS A 192 -0.63 -8.25 -18.85
N ILE A 193 -1.11 -7.41 -17.92
CA ILE A 193 -1.98 -7.85 -16.82
C ILE A 193 -3.40 -8.11 -17.34
N LEU A 194 -3.91 -7.28 -18.24
CA LEU A 194 -5.21 -7.47 -18.86
C LEU A 194 -5.20 -8.66 -19.85
N LYS A 195 -4.06 -8.86 -20.53
CA LYS A 195 -3.82 -9.96 -21.48
C LYS A 195 -3.00 -11.07 -20.84
N ALA A 196 -3.27 -11.40 -19.57
CA ALA A 196 -2.47 -12.34 -18.79
C ALA A 196 -2.37 -13.73 -19.41
N GLU A 197 -3.35 -14.13 -20.24
CA GLU A 197 -3.32 -15.36 -21.01
C GLU A 197 -2.11 -15.48 -21.94
N HIS A 198 -1.67 -14.38 -22.53
CA HIS A 198 -0.53 -14.37 -23.47
C HIS A 198 0.83 -14.33 -22.78
N TYR A 199 0.87 -13.83 -21.55
CA TYR A 199 2.14 -13.54 -20.86
C TYR A 199 2.41 -14.49 -19.69
N PHE A 200 1.35 -14.91 -18.98
CA PHE A 200 1.46 -15.59 -17.70
C PHE A 200 0.65 -16.90 -17.59
N TYR A 201 0.03 -17.34 -18.70
CA TYR A 201 -0.67 -18.61 -18.74
C TYR A 201 0.12 -19.62 -19.55
N TYR A 202 0.69 -20.62 -18.87
CA TYR A 202 1.38 -21.76 -19.48
C TYR A 202 1.30 -22.96 -18.53
N ASP A 203 1.49 -24.16 -19.06
CA ASP A 203 1.37 -25.42 -18.33
C ASP A 203 0.04 -25.51 -17.55
N ASN A 204 -1.06 -25.10 -18.23
CA ASN A 204 -2.42 -25.09 -17.69
C ASN A 204 -2.64 -24.26 -16.41
N SER A 205 -1.78 -23.28 -16.13
CA SER A 205 -1.91 -22.43 -14.95
C SER A 205 -1.55 -20.97 -15.22
N TYR A 206 -2.20 -20.07 -14.46
CA TYR A 206 -1.76 -18.68 -14.39
C TYR A 206 -0.57 -18.55 -13.45
N ASN A 207 0.50 -17.95 -13.95
CA ASN A 207 1.74 -17.72 -13.22
C ASN A 207 1.90 -16.23 -12.87
N PHE A 208 0.85 -15.67 -12.32
CA PHE A 208 0.80 -14.31 -11.79
C PHE A 208 0.00 -14.31 -10.49
N TRP A 209 0.57 -13.70 -9.45
CA TRP A 209 -0.04 -13.65 -8.11
C TRP A 209 -0.16 -12.22 -7.62
N TYR A 210 -1.13 -12.02 -6.74
CA TYR A 210 -1.34 -10.76 -6.05
C TYR A 210 -1.61 -10.99 -4.57
N ALA A 211 -1.17 -10.05 -3.75
CA ALA A 211 -1.38 -10.05 -2.32
C ALA A 211 -2.63 -9.22 -1.97
N VAL A 212 -3.45 -9.74 -1.07
CA VAL A 212 -4.68 -9.10 -0.59
C VAL A 212 -4.62 -8.97 0.93
N ALA A 213 -4.89 -7.78 1.44
CA ALA A 213 -5.05 -7.50 2.86
C ALA A 213 -6.46 -7.90 3.36
N ASP A 214 -6.66 -7.93 4.68
CA ASP A 214 -7.93 -8.32 5.33
C ASP A 214 -9.13 -7.50 4.87
N ASN A 215 -8.91 -6.23 4.53
CA ASN A 215 -9.94 -5.32 4.03
C ASN A 215 -10.30 -5.55 2.55
N GLY A 216 -9.68 -6.51 1.89
CA GLY A 216 -9.86 -6.81 0.47
C GLY A 216 -9.03 -5.94 -0.49
N GLN A 217 -8.17 -5.06 0.00
CA GLN A 217 -7.29 -4.24 -0.82
C GLN A 217 -6.19 -5.08 -1.45
N ILE A 218 -5.91 -4.89 -2.74
CA ILE A 218 -4.75 -5.46 -3.41
C ILE A 218 -3.53 -4.61 -3.05
N ILE A 219 -2.54 -5.25 -2.41
CA ILE A 219 -1.39 -4.59 -1.80
C ILE A 219 -0.05 -4.94 -2.42
N GLY A 220 -0.03 -5.88 -3.34
CA GLY A 220 1.17 -6.26 -4.09
C GLY A 220 0.89 -7.25 -5.19
N SER A 221 1.85 -7.44 -6.07
CA SER A 221 1.78 -8.36 -7.21
C SER A 221 3.15 -8.89 -7.59
N ILE A 222 3.18 -10.05 -8.25
CA ILE A 222 4.35 -10.63 -8.90
C ILE A 222 3.90 -11.56 -10.03
N GLY A 223 4.61 -11.54 -11.15
CA GLY A 223 4.37 -12.43 -12.28
C GLY A 223 5.62 -13.20 -12.67
N LEU A 224 5.45 -14.43 -13.10
CA LEU A 224 6.48 -15.29 -13.65
C LEU A 224 6.18 -15.53 -15.14
N ARG A 225 7.04 -15.02 -16.02
CA ARG A 225 6.97 -15.28 -17.46
C ARG A 225 8.00 -16.37 -17.84
N LYS A 226 7.60 -17.33 -18.64
CA LYS A 226 8.52 -18.32 -19.18
C LYS A 226 9.42 -17.65 -20.24
N ILE A 227 10.73 -17.77 -20.09
CA ILE A 227 11.72 -17.38 -21.12
C ILE A 227 11.99 -18.58 -22.00
N ASN A 228 12.37 -19.71 -21.40
CA ASN A 228 12.61 -21.00 -22.05
C ASN A 228 12.37 -22.13 -21.03
N ASP A 229 12.76 -23.37 -21.33
CA ASP A 229 12.44 -24.51 -20.48
C ASP A 229 13.21 -24.55 -19.16
N CYS A 230 14.29 -23.78 -19.02
CA CYS A 230 15.08 -23.72 -17.77
C CYS A 230 15.09 -22.33 -17.11
N CYS A 231 14.50 -21.31 -17.73
CA CYS A 231 14.60 -19.94 -17.24
C CYS A 231 13.25 -19.23 -17.21
N GLY A 232 12.99 -18.50 -16.14
CA GLY A 232 11.85 -17.62 -15.98
C GLY A 232 12.25 -16.15 -15.85
N GLU A 233 11.28 -15.26 -16.07
CA GLU A 233 11.42 -13.83 -15.86
C GLU A 233 10.43 -13.34 -14.80
N ILE A 234 10.93 -12.60 -13.82
CA ILE A 234 10.11 -11.90 -12.83
C ILE A 234 9.58 -10.61 -13.45
N LYS A 235 8.26 -10.48 -13.51
CA LYS A 235 7.56 -9.29 -14.01
C LYS A 235 6.64 -8.70 -12.96
N LYS A 236 6.42 -7.38 -13.01
CA LYS A 236 5.38 -6.70 -12.23
C LYS A 236 5.43 -6.99 -10.72
N PHE A 237 6.65 -7.02 -10.17
CA PHE A 237 6.87 -7.19 -8.74
C PHE A 237 6.77 -5.84 -8.04
N PHE A 238 5.62 -5.57 -7.45
CA PHE A 238 5.30 -4.33 -6.76
C PHE A 238 4.62 -4.61 -5.42
N VAL A 239 4.90 -3.77 -4.43
CA VAL A 239 4.21 -3.74 -3.13
C VAL A 239 3.95 -2.29 -2.78
N ILE A 240 2.74 -1.95 -2.37
CA ILE A 240 2.39 -0.59 -1.95
C ILE A 240 3.23 -0.17 -0.75
N LYS A 241 3.53 1.12 -0.64
CA LYS A 241 4.52 1.68 0.28
C LYS A 241 4.27 1.25 1.74
N GLU A 242 3.02 1.32 2.18
CA GLU A 242 2.58 1.03 3.55
C GLU A 242 2.86 -0.42 3.97
N TYR A 243 2.84 -1.37 3.03
CA TYR A 243 3.09 -2.79 3.28
C TYR A 243 4.52 -3.25 3.01
N ARG A 244 5.45 -2.34 2.67
CA ARG A 244 6.87 -2.70 2.55
C ARG A 244 7.48 -2.96 3.93
N GLY A 245 8.33 -3.96 4.01
CA GLY A 245 8.91 -4.39 5.29
C GLY A 245 8.00 -5.30 6.14
N THR A 246 6.74 -5.54 5.74
CA THR A 246 5.78 -6.39 6.48
C THR A 246 5.80 -7.87 6.05
N GLY A 247 6.71 -8.25 5.16
CA GLY A 247 6.82 -9.64 4.67
C GLY A 247 6.02 -9.94 3.39
N VAL A 248 5.21 -9.02 2.86
CA VAL A 248 4.44 -9.21 1.62
C VAL A 248 5.34 -9.59 0.44
N ALA A 249 6.41 -8.82 0.23
CA ALA A 249 7.36 -9.10 -0.84
C ALA A 249 7.98 -10.49 -0.71
N LYS A 250 8.32 -10.92 0.52
CA LYS A 250 8.84 -12.25 0.80
C LYS A 250 7.82 -13.35 0.47
N LYS A 251 6.54 -13.19 0.88
CA LYS A 251 5.47 -14.14 0.57
C LYS A 251 5.23 -14.27 -0.94
N LEU A 252 5.17 -13.15 -1.67
CA LEU A 252 5.00 -13.14 -3.12
C LEU A 252 6.18 -13.83 -3.82
N MET A 253 7.41 -13.52 -3.44
CA MET A 253 8.61 -14.14 -4.03
C MET A 253 8.67 -15.64 -3.75
N LEU A 254 8.37 -16.09 -2.51
CA LEU A 254 8.31 -17.52 -2.18
C LEU A 254 7.25 -18.26 -3.01
N THR A 255 6.10 -17.63 -3.27
CA THR A 255 5.07 -18.22 -4.15
C THR A 255 5.58 -18.39 -5.58
N LEU A 256 6.25 -17.37 -6.12
CA LEU A 256 6.84 -17.43 -7.46
C LEU A 256 7.95 -18.48 -7.54
N LEU A 257 8.84 -18.57 -6.55
CA LEU A 257 9.91 -19.57 -6.50
C LEU A 257 9.36 -20.99 -6.45
N GLY A 258 8.30 -21.22 -5.65
CA GLY A 258 7.60 -22.52 -5.61
C GLY A 258 7.01 -22.92 -6.96
N ALA A 259 6.50 -21.96 -7.74
CA ALA A 259 6.05 -22.19 -9.11
C ALA A 259 7.24 -22.43 -10.07
N SER A 260 8.33 -21.66 -9.92
CA SER A 260 9.54 -21.86 -10.74
C SER A 260 10.11 -23.26 -10.62
N LEU A 261 10.13 -23.83 -9.41
CA LEU A 261 10.54 -25.23 -9.19
C LEU A 261 9.61 -26.23 -9.87
N LYS A 262 8.29 -25.98 -9.85
CA LYS A 262 7.31 -26.85 -10.54
C LYS A 262 7.49 -26.82 -12.06
N HIS A 263 7.91 -25.70 -12.61
CA HIS A 263 8.22 -25.54 -14.05
C HIS A 263 9.67 -25.91 -14.40
N THR A 264 10.44 -26.46 -13.45
CA THR A 264 11.85 -26.84 -13.62
C THR A 264 12.78 -25.67 -14.01
N PHE A 265 12.39 -24.44 -13.69
CA PHE A 265 13.27 -23.30 -13.90
C PHE A 265 14.36 -23.28 -12.81
N ASN A 266 15.62 -23.19 -13.24
CA ASN A 266 16.75 -23.08 -12.36
C ASN A 266 17.24 -21.63 -12.22
N LYS A 267 16.92 -20.75 -13.20
CA LYS A 267 17.31 -19.33 -13.19
C LYS A 267 16.13 -18.40 -13.38
N LEU A 268 16.17 -17.30 -12.65
CA LEU A 268 15.24 -16.21 -12.79
C LEU A 268 15.97 -14.94 -13.20
N TYR A 269 15.49 -14.32 -14.24
CA TYR A 269 15.96 -13.03 -14.72
C TYR A 269 14.95 -11.94 -14.43
N LEU A 270 15.40 -10.70 -14.30
CA LEU A 270 14.50 -9.56 -14.24
C LEU A 270 15.16 -8.29 -14.79
N GLY A 271 14.34 -7.41 -15.35
CA GLY A 271 14.67 -6.03 -15.65
C GLY A 271 14.02 -5.09 -14.65
N SER A 272 14.69 -3.98 -14.36
CA SER A 272 14.23 -2.98 -13.40
C SER A 272 14.65 -1.58 -13.83
N VAL A 273 14.03 -0.56 -13.26
CA VAL A 273 14.37 0.85 -13.45
C VAL A 273 15.29 1.30 -12.32
N ASP A 274 16.34 2.08 -12.63
CA ASP A 274 17.36 2.46 -11.64
C ASP A 274 16.81 3.18 -10.40
N ILE A 275 15.70 3.92 -10.54
CA ILE A 275 15.05 4.63 -9.43
C ILE A 275 14.48 3.70 -8.34
N LEU A 276 14.21 2.42 -8.64
CA LEU A 276 13.58 1.47 -7.73
C LEU A 276 14.58 0.86 -6.72
N LYS A 277 15.31 1.70 -5.98
CA LYS A 277 16.38 1.27 -5.07
C LYS A 277 15.96 0.25 -4.00
N ALA A 278 14.74 0.37 -3.48
CA ALA A 278 14.22 -0.59 -2.50
C ALA A 278 14.06 -2.01 -3.09
N ALA A 279 13.67 -2.11 -4.37
CA ALA A 279 13.59 -3.38 -5.08
C ALA A 279 14.99 -3.97 -5.33
N HIS A 280 15.97 -3.14 -5.72
CA HIS A 280 17.35 -3.56 -5.91
C HIS A 280 17.94 -4.13 -4.61
N ASN A 281 17.77 -3.42 -3.49
CA ASN A 281 18.20 -3.89 -2.17
C ASN A 281 17.56 -5.24 -1.78
N PHE A 282 16.27 -5.43 -2.15
CA PHE A 282 15.58 -6.71 -1.94
C PHE A 282 16.22 -7.82 -2.77
N TYR A 283 16.44 -7.59 -4.06
CA TYR A 283 17.05 -8.59 -4.94
C TYR A 283 18.45 -9.00 -4.48
N GLU A 284 19.32 -8.03 -4.23
CA GLU A 284 20.69 -8.26 -3.80
C GLU A 284 20.76 -8.97 -2.44
N LYS A 285 19.91 -8.56 -1.48
CA LYS A 285 19.80 -9.22 -0.18
C LYS A 285 19.47 -10.71 -0.29
N TYR A 286 18.64 -11.08 -1.25
CA TYR A 286 18.19 -12.47 -1.41
C TYR A 286 18.91 -13.24 -2.51
N GLY A 287 20.07 -12.74 -2.98
CA GLY A 287 20.99 -13.51 -3.80
C GLY A 287 20.88 -13.30 -5.30
N PHE A 288 20.07 -12.34 -5.75
CA PHE A 288 20.15 -11.91 -7.13
C PHE A 288 21.41 -11.11 -7.39
N ILE A 289 22.04 -11.37 -8.51
CA ILE A 289 23.30 -10.73 -8.94
C ILE A 289 23.00 -9.79 -10.09
N LYS A 290 23.50 -8.56 -10.02
CA LYS A 290 23.40 -7.59 -11.11
C LYS A 290 24.24 -8.04 -12.30
N ILE A 291 23.66 -7.99 -13.50
CA ILE A 291 24.32 -8.42 -14.74
C ILE A 291 24.25 -7.34 -15.83
N ALA A 292 25.17 -7.42 -16.77
CA ALA A 292 25.10 -6.61 -17.98
C ALA A 292 23.97 -7.10 -18.91
N ARG A 293 23.36 -6.19 -19.66
CA ARG A 293 22.32 -6.50 -20.66
C ARG A 293 22.75 -7.59 -21.65
N SER A 294 24.01 -7.64 -22.03
CA SER A 294 24.58 -8.65 -22.94
C SER A 294 24.58 -10.09 -22.39
N LYS A 295 24.32 -10.27 -21.07
CA LYS A 295 24.23 -11.58 -20.43
C LYS A 295 22.79 -12.10 -20.28
N LEU A 296 21.81 -11.35 -20.79
CA LEU A 296 20.42 -11.78 -20.81
C LEU A 296 20.22 -12.91 -21.85
N PRO A 297 19.31 -13.86 -21.61
CA PRO A 297 18.89 -14.81 -22.62
C PRO A 297 18.36 -14.12 -23.87
N LYS A 298 18.53 -14.72 -25.05
CA LYS A 298 18.07 -14.14 -26.33
C LYS A 298 16.56 -13.90 -26.37
N GLU A 299 15.80 -14.75 -25.69
CA GLU A 299 14.34 -14.71 -25.60
C GLU A 299 13.82 -13.78 -24.50
N PHE A 300 14.73 -13.09 -23.78
CA PHE A 300 14.34 -12.10 -22.77
C PHE A 300 13.67 -10.90 -23.44
N GLU A 301 12.47 -10.57 -23.02
CA GLU A 301 11.70 -9.45 -23.56
C GLU A 301 12.07 -8.15 -22.84
N LEU A 302 12.84 -7.33 -23.52
CA LEU A 302 13.27 -6.03 -22.99
C LEU A 302 12.08 -5.07 -22.89
N CYS A 303 11.92 -4.46 -21.71
CA CYS A 303 11.09 -3.28 -21.56
C CYS A 303 11.95 -2.03 -21.80
N GLU A 304 11.41 -1.04 -22.53
CA GLU A 304 12.13 0.22 -22.84
C GLU A 304 12.60 0.96 -21.58
N LEU A 305 11.91 0.77 -20.45
CA LEU A 305 12.23 1.42 -19.18
C LEU A 305 13.33 0.68 -18.39
N ASP A 306 13.64 -0.57 -18.73
CA ASP A 306 14.59 -1.37 -17.95
C ASP A 306 16.02 -0.88 -18.19
N SER A 307 16.68 -0.44 -17.12
CA SER A 307 18.06 0.06 -17.12
C SER A 307 19.01 -0.79 -16.28
N VAL A 308 18.49 -1.66 -15.45
CA VAL A 308 19.24 -2.55 -14.54
C VAL A 308 18.70 -3.96 -14.65
N PHE A 309 19.60 -4.95 -14.72
CA PHE A 309 19.21 -6.35 -14.89
C PHE A 309 19.84 -7.22 -13.81
N TYR A 310 19.09 -8.24 -13.39
CA TYR A 310 19.50 -9.19 -12.37
C TYR A 310 19.25 -10.63 -12.80
N VAL A 311 20.03 -11.55 -12.26
CA VAL A 311 19.82 -13.01 -12.34
C VAL A 311 19.95 -13.61 -10.95
N GLY A 312 19.12 -14.61 -10.64
CA GLY A 312 19.18 -15.40 -9.41
C GLY A 312 18.98 -16.88 -9.70
N GLU A 313 19.71 -17.74 -9.01
CA GLU A 313 19.49 -19.19 -8.99
C GLU A 313 18.30 -19.48 -8.07
N VAL A 314 17.30 -20.23 -8.56
CA VAL A 314 16.02 -20.45 -7.84
C VAL A 314 16.23 -21.03 -6.45
N GLU A 315 17.05 -22.08 -6.34
CA GLU A 315 17.33 -22.77 -5.08
C GLU A 315 18.07 -21.87 -4.08
N GLU A 316 19.07 -21.12 -4.54
CA GLU A 316 19.85 -20.20 -3.70
C GLU A 316 18.98 -19.06 -3.15
N VAL A 317 18.14 -18.46 -4.01
CA VAL A 317 17.21 -17.40 -3.61
C VAL A 317 16.19 -17.95 -2.61
N MET A 318 15.67 -19.16 -2.85
CA MET A 318 14.71 -19.80 -1.93
C MET A 318 15.34 -20.05 -0.56
N GLU A 319 16.56 -20.56 -0.51
CA GLU A 319 17.28 -20.79 0.73
C GLU A 319 17.48 -19.50 1.53
N LYS A 320 17.93 -18.44 0.87
CA LYS A 320 18.14 -17.12 1.51
C LYS A 320 16.84 -16.46 2.00
N LEU A 321 15.75 -16.68 1.30
CA LEU A 321 14.43 -16.22 1.73
C LEU A 321 13.84 -17.04 2.89
N SER A 322 14.19 -18.30 3.01
CA SER A 322 13.67 -19.18 4.06
C SER A 322 14.33 -18.96 5.43
N LYS A 323 15.52 -18.36 5.43
CA LYS A 323 16.22 -17.88 6.64
C LYS A 323 15.66 -16.54 7.12
#